data_a6899e4e0cac0a75be02eccb002b1ca7
#
_entry.id   a6899e4e0cac0a75be02eccb002b1ca7
#
_cell.length_a   1.000
_cell.length_b   1.000
_cell.length_c   1.000
_cell.angle_alpha   90.00
_cell.angle_beta   90.00
_cell.angle_gamma   90.00
#
_symmetry.space_group_name_H-M   'P 1'
#
loop_
_entity.id
_entity.type
_entity.pdbx_description
1 polymer ?
#
loop_
_entity_poly.entity_id
_entity_poly.type
_entity_poly.pdbx_seq_one_letter_code
_entity_poly.pdbx_strand_id
1 'polypeptide(L)'
;MLELGMTPGNIPATLKKRFPSANITRLGNWASVDADPRWCCTYLLDPSDPLFVEIGEAFIRRQVEEYGDVTDIYNCDTFNENIPPTNNPAYISLLGASVYKAMSKGDKDAVWLMQGWLFYEDSVFWKPPQMKALLHSVPFGKMIVLDLFADVKPIWKYSSQFYDTPYVWCMLHNFGGNLEMYGNLDVISSGPIDTRVTKNSTMVGVGMCMEGIEHNPVVYELMSEMAFRGEKVQVLDWLKSYSRRRYGKAVHEVEAAWEILYRTIYNCTDGIEDHNTDFIVKFPDLDPSNRSSALPQAHLWYSTQKVINALRLFLNAGNHLAGSATYRYDLVDLTRQVLSKLANQVYSDAITAFQQKDAKALNLHIQKFIQLIKDVDVLLASDDKFLLGTWLQSANMLAKNHHELRQYEWNARTQVTMWFDDTRTKQSKLFDYANKFWSGLLEGYYLPRASTYFQYLMKSLQENESFKLEEWRKEWISFSNKWQAGMEPYPVKAKGDAIAISKALYEEYFGHKNRNI
;
A
#
# COMPACT_ATOMS: atom_id res chain seq x y z
N MET A 1 -15.72 -3.24 7.81
CA MET A 1 -16.46 -3.91 6.75
C MET A 1 -15.85 -5.29 6.50
N LEU A 2 -16.66 -6.31 6.37
CA LEU A 2 -16.24 -7.71 6.40
C LEU A 2 -15.70 -8.18 5.04
N GLU A 3 -14.53 -7.71 4.67
CA GLU A 3 -13.69 -8.34 3.64
C GLU A 3 -12.96 -9.56 4.19
N LEU A 4 -13.58 -10.31 5.03
CA LEU A 4 -12.90 -11.39 5.72
C LEU A 4 -12.94 -12.70 4.95
N GLY A 5 -12.69 -12.71 3.64
CA GLY A 5 -12.57 -13.99 2.93
C GLY A 5 -13.70 -14.99 3.31
N MET A 6 -14.84 -14.46 3.71
CA MET A 6 -15.99 -15.23 4.11
C MET A 6 -16.87 -15.51 2.90
N THR A 7 -16.21 -15.83 1.80
CA THR A 7 -16.94 -16.51 0.75
C THR A 7 -17.48 -17.80 1.34
N PRO A 8 -18.71 -18.19 1.02
CA PRO A 8 -19.25 -19.48 1.44
C PRO A 8 -18.34 -20.66 1.08
N GLY A 9 -17.37 -20.46 0.18
CA GLY A 9 -16.38 -21.43 -0.22
C GLY A 9 -15.16 -21.56 0.69
N ASN A 10 -14.77 -20.49 1.40
CA ASN A 10 -13.60 -20.51 2.27
C ASN A 10 -13.99 -20.93 3.68
N ILE A 11 -13.62 -22.14 4.08
CA ILE A 11 -14.04 -22.73 5.34
C ILE A 11 -12.85 -23.14 6.20
N PRO A 12 -12.97 -23.02 7.54
CA PRO A 12 -11.95 -23.54 8.44
C PRO A 12 -11.76 -25.05 8.28
N ALA A 13 -10.53 -25.55 8.43
CA ALA A 13 -10.21 -26.99 8.39
C ALA A 13 -11.04 -27.84 9.38
N THR A 14 -11.52 -27.22 10.47
CA THR A 14 -12.39 -27.85 11.47
C THR A 14 -13.78 -28.21 10.92
N LEU A 15 -14.25 -27.55 9.85
CA LEU A 15 -15.55 -27.83 9.26
C LEU A 15 -15.60 -29.27 8.68
N LYS A 16 -14.49 -29.76 8.12
CA LYS A 16 -14.36 -31.10 7.60
C LYS A 16 -14.59 -32.18 8.68
N LYS A 17 -14.26 -31.88 9.94
CA LYS A 17 -14.56 -32.79 11.08
C LYS A 17 -16.05 -32.83 11.39
N ARG A 18 -16.75 -31.71 11.22
CA ARG A 18 -18.20 -31.62 11.50
C ARG A 18 -19.05 -32.20 10.37
N PHE A 19 -18.58 -32.05 9.13
CA PHE A 19 -19.24 -32.52 7.91
C PHE A 19 -18.28 -33.40 7.08
N PRO A 20 -18.08 -34.69 7.47
CA PRO A 20 -17.08 -35.55 6.82
C PRO A 20 -17.36 -35.82 5.33
N SER A 21 -18.63 -35.73 4.90
CA SER A 21 -19.06 -35.94 3.51
C SER A 21 -18.93 -34.68 2.63
N ALA A 22 -18.63 -33.52 3.23
CA ALA A 22 -18.49 -32.27 2.46
C ALA A 22 -17.36 -32.36 1.44
N ASN A 23 -17.63 -31.96 0.21
CA ASN A 23 -16.65 -31.93 -0.87
C ASN A 23 -15.77 -30.67 -0.73
N ILE A 24 -14.59 -30.83 -0.13
CA ILE A 24 -13.68 -29.74 0.21
C ILE A 24 -12.35 -29.93 -0.49
N THR A 25 -11.95 -28.95 -1.27
CA THR A 25 -10.65 -28.89 -1.95
C THR A 25 -9.74 -27.89 -1.24
N ARG A 26 -8.46 -28.24 -1.09
CA ARG A 26 -7.44 -27.31 -0.67
C ARG A 26 -6.93 -26.57 -1.90
N LEU A 27 -7.02 -25.23 -1.88
CA LEU A 27 -6.52 -24.38 -2.96
C LEU A 27 -4.99 -24.27 -2.90
N GLY A 28 -4.40 -23.74 -3.97
CA GLY A 28 -2.99 -23.43 -4.07
C GLY A 28 -2.54 -22.26 -3.21
N ASN A 29 -1.34 -21.80 -3.47
CA ASN A 29 -0.66 -20.81 -2.63
C ASN A 29 -1.21 -19.42 -2.76
N TRP A 30 -1.26 -18.74 -1.64
CA TRP A 30 -0.97 -17.32 -1.61
C TRP A 30 0.55 -17.15 -1.53
N ALA A 31 1.12 -16.21 -2.33
CA ALA A 31 2.53 -16.18 -2.74
C ALA A 31 3.57 -15.87 -1.63
N SER A 32 3.19 -15.75 -0.36
CA SER A 32 4.06 -15.16 0.66
C SER A 32 5.21 -16.04 1.13
N VAL A 33 5.12 -17.36 1.06
CA VAL A 33 6.05 -18.29 1.73
C VAL A 33 6.43 -19.49 0.88
N ASP A 34 6.66 -19.28 -0.41
CA ASP A 34 7.21 -20.26 -1.35
C ASP A 34 6.49 -21.63 -1.32
N ALA A 35 5.16 -21.59 -1.22
CA ALA A 35 4.29 -22.77 -1.19
C ALA A 35 4.41 -23.64 0.06
N ASP A 36 4.98 -23.18 1.15
CA ASP A 36 5.08 -23.97 2.36
C ASP A 36 3.68 -24.29 2.91
N PRO A 37 3.27 -25.58 2.97
CA PRO A 37 1.92 -25.97 3.36
C PRO A 37 1.57 -25.63 4.82
N ARG A 38 2.52 -25.22 5.62
CA ARG A 38 2.27 -24.78 7.01
C ARG A 38 1.70 -23.38 7.06
N TRP A 39 1.97 -22.55 6.05
CA TRP A 39 1.70 -21.13 6.03
C TRP A 39 0.77 -20.69 4.90
N CYS A 40 0.38 -21.62 4.02
CA CYS A 40 -0.46 -21.32 2.88
C CYS A 40 -1.81 -22.05 2.94
N CYS A 41 -2.59 -21.68 2.02
CA CYS A 41 -3.62 -22.50 1.41
C CYS A 41 -4.94 -22.53 2.18
N THR A 42 -5.93 -21.92 1.58
CA THR A 42 -7.33 -21.95 2.04
C THR A 42 -8.03 -23.22 1.58
N TYR A 43 -9.20 -23.50 2.15
CA TYR A 43 -10.07 -24.58 1.73
C TYR A 43 -11.28 -24.03 0.99
N LEU A 44 -11.62 -24.63 -0.14
CA LEU A 44 -12.81 -24.33 -0.90
C LEU A 44 -13.82 -25.47 -0.73
N LEU A 45 -15.03 -25.14 -0.27
CA LEU A 45 -16.19 -26.02 -0.36
C LEU A 45 -16.68 -26.00 -1.81
N ASP A 46 -16.89 -27.17 -2.41
CA ASP A 46 -17.32 -27.25 -3.80
C ASP A 46 -18.69 -26.57 -3.99
N PRO A 47 -18.85 -25.72 -5.03
CA PRO A 47 -20.10 -24.99 -5.27
C PRO A 47 -21.31 -25.90 -5.61
N SER A 48 -21.07 -27.16 -5.97
CA SER A 48 -22.13 -28.16 -6.16
C SER A 48 -22.62 -28.81 -4.85
N ASP A 49 -21.86 -28.66 -3.76
CA ASP A 49 -22.28 -29.15 -2.44
C ASP A 49 -23.41 -28.28 -1.88
N PRO A 50 -24.57 -28.86 -1.51
CA PRO A 50 -25.68 -28.10 -0.92
C PRO A 50 -25.28 -27.23 0.28
N LEU A 51 -24.29 -27.66 1.04
CA LEU A 51 -23.75 -26.96 2.20
C LEU A 51 -23.14 -25.59 1.84
N PHE A 52 -22.66 -25.42 0.60
CA PHE A 52 -22.12 -24.14 0.11
C PHE A 52 -23.19 -23.02 0.19
N VAL A 53 -24.37 -23.30 -0.34
CA VAL A 53 -25.48 -22.34 -0.35
C VAL A 53 -26.06 -22.18 1.07
N GLU A 54 -26.17 -23.26 1.84
CA GLU A 54 -26.71 -23.23 3.22
C GLU A 54 -25.85 -22.34 4.13
N ILE A 55 -24.54 -22.50 4.09
CA ILE A 55 -23.62 -21.68 4.90
C ILE A 55 -23.69 -20.20 4.49
N GLY A 56 -23.67 -19.92 3.18
CA GLY A 56 -23.72 -18.53 2.70
C GLY A 56 -25.06 -17.86 3.01
N GLU A 57 -26.20 -18.56 2.87
CA GLU A 57 -27.50 -18.07 3.30
C GLU A 57 -27.50 -17.72 4.80
N ALA A 58 -27.00 -18.62 5.64
CA ALA A 58 -26.93 -18.40 7.08
C ALA A 58 -26.03 -17.20 7.43
N PHE A 59 -24.94 -17.00 6.69
CA PHE A 59 -24.04 -15.87 6.88
C PHE A 59 -24.72 -14.53 6.58
N ILE A 60 -25.40 -14.41 5.45
CA ILE A 60 -26.12 -13.17 5.08
C ILE A 60 -27.25 -12.89 6.08
N ARG A 61 -28.05 -13.90 6.44
CA ARG A 61 -29.08 -13.74 7.46
C ARG A 61 -28.51 -13.24 8.79
N ARG A 62 -27.35 -13.77 9.20
CA ARG A 62 -26.69 -13.34 10.43
C ARG A 62 -26.19 -11.88 10.34
N GLN A 63 -25.72 -11.43 9.18
CA GLN A 63 -25.38 -10.02 8.98
C GLN A 63 -26.61 -9.12 9.16
N VAL A 64 -27.73 -9.47 8.54
CA VAL A 64 -28.98 -8.71 8.67
C VAL A 64 -29.49 -8.71 10.12
N GLU A 65 -29.40 -9.84 10.83
CA GLU A 65 -29.75 -9.92 12.25
C GLU A 65 -28.89 -9.02 13.14
N GLU A 66 -27.57 -8.94 12.90
CA GLU A 66 -26.62 -8.18 13.74
C GLU A 66 -26.63 -6.68 13.42
N TYR A 67 -26.74 -6.30 12.16
CA TYR A 67 -26.59 -4.92 11.71
C TYR A 67 -27.89 -4.26 11.26
N GLY A 68 -28.96 -5.02 11.14
CA GLY A 68 -30.23 -4.58 10.56
C GLY A 68 -30.23 -4.68 9.03
N ASP A 69 -31.40 -4.46 8.45
CA ASP A 69 -31.61 -4.38 7.00
C ASP A 69 -31.24 -2.97 6.51
N VAL A 70 -29.92 -2.73 6.37
CA VAL A 70 -29.36 -1.41 6.07
C VAL A 70 -28.72 -1.33 4.68
N THR A 71 -28.57 -2.46 3.98
CA THR A 71 -28.00 -2.53 2.63
C THR A 71 -28.35 -3.84 1.94
N ASP A 72 -28.56 -3.78 0.64
CA ASP A 72 -28.71 -4.94 -0.24
C ASP A 72 -27.39 -5.30 -0.96
N ILE A 73 -26.31 -4.55 -0.72
CA ILE A 73 -25.03 -4.73 -1.42
C ILE A 73 -24.06 -5.49 -0.51
N TYR A 74 -23.62 -6.66 -0.97
CA TYR A 74 -22.72 -7.53 -0.25
C TYR A 74 -21.41 -7.72 -1.00
N ASN A 75 -20.29 -7.35 -0.37
CA ASN A 75 -18.97 -7.59 -0.92
C ASN A 75 -18.56 -9.05 -0.68
N CYS A 76 -18.12 -9.70 -1.74
CA CYS A 76 -17.62 -11.07 -1.69
C CYS A 76 -16.58 -11.33 -2.78
N ASP A 77 -15.37 -11.69 -2.35
CA ASP A 77 -14.27 -12.05 -3.24
C ASP A 77 -14.07 -13.56 -3.24
N THR A 78 -14.39 -14.18 -4.36
CA THR A 78 -14.34 -15.63 -4.46
C THR A 78 -12.91 -16.16 -4.68
N PHE A 79 -12.10 -15.47 -5.50
CA PHE A 79 -10.74 -15.86 -5.86
C PHE A 79 -9.83 -14.63 -6.01
N ASN A 80 -9.67 -13.86 -4.95
CA ASN A 80 -8.93 -12.61 -5.04
C ASN A 80 -7.46 -12.83 -5.51
N GLU A 81 -6.71 -13.69 -4.84
CA GLU A 81 -5.33 -14.08 -5.20
C GLU A 81 -5.16 -15.59 -5.18
N ASN A 82 -6.19 -16.30 -5.57
CA ASN A 82 -6.22 -17.75 -5.68
C ASN A 82 -6.86 -18.16 -7.00
N ILE A 83 -6.44 -19.30 -7.53
CA ILE A 83 -6.96 -19.86 -8.79
C ILE A 83 -8.02 -20.91 -8.47
N PRO A 84 -9.17 -20.88 -9.17
CA PRO A 84 -10.16 -21.98 -9.11
C PRO A 84 -9.52 -23.34 -9.44
N PRO A 85 -10.07 -24.46 -8.91
CA PRO A 85 -9.53 -25.80 -9.15
C PRO A 85 -9.50 -26.20 -10.65
N THR A 86 -10.29 -25.55 -11.47
CA THR A 86 -10.39 -25.80 -12.92
C THR A 86 -10.75 -24.53 -13.69
N ASN A 87 -10.24 -24.42 -14.92
CA ASN A 87 -10.57 -23.35 -15.86
C ASN A 87 -11.81 -23.65 -16.72
N ASN A 88 -12.58 -24.69 -16.40
CA ASN A 88 -13.80 -25.04 -17.12
C ASN A 88 -14.87 -23.94 -16.92
N PRO A 89 -15.33 -23.26 -17.98
CA PRO A 89 -16.34 -22.20 -17.87
C PRO A 89 -17.66 -22.67 -17.21
N ALA A 90 -18.07 -23.93 -17.41
CA ALA A 90 -19.27 -24.46 -16.77
C ALA A 90 -19.14 -24.54 -15.24
N TYR A 91 -17.97 -24.95 -14.75
CA TYR A 91 -17.67 -24.95 -13.32
C TYR A 91 -17.65 -23.54 -12.74
N ILE A 92 -17.00 -22.60 -13.43
CA ILE A 92 -16.91 -21.20 -13.00
C ILE A 92 -18.30 -20.56 -12.96
N SER A 93 -19.15 -20.84 -13.94
CA SER A 93 -20.52 -20.37 -13.97
C SER A 93 -21.35 -20.96 -12.82
N LEU A 94 -21.20 -22.24 -12.53
CA LEU A 94 -21.86 -22.89 -11.37
C LEU A 94 -21.42 -22.24 -10.06
N LEU A 95 -20.12 -21.96 -9.91
CA LEU A 95 -19.58 -21.31 -8.73
C LEU A 95 -20.19 -19.93 -8.50
N GLY A 96 -20.13 -19.04 -9.51
CA GLY A 96 -20.72 -17.70 -9.39
C GLY A 96 -22.21 -17.74 -9.14
N ALA A 97 -22.95 -18.64 -9.81
CA ALA A 97 -24.38 -18.83 -9.55
C ALA A 97 -24.66 -19.31 -8.11
N SER A 98 -23.79 -20.18 -7.55
CA SER A 98 -23.94 -20.66 -6.17
C SER A 98 -23.65 -19.58 -5.13
N VAL A 99 -22.65 -18.72 -5.36
CA VAL A 99 -22.39 -17.55 -4.53
C VAL A 99 -23.60 -16.62 -4.50
N TYR A 100 -24.09 -16.22 -5.67
CA TYR A 100 -25.26 -15.33 -5.73
C TYR A 100 -26.53 -15.98 -5.15
N LYS A 101 -26.75 -17.26 -5.40
CA LYS A 101 -27.87 -18.02 -4.81
C LYS A 101 -27.82 -18.01 -3.26
N ALA A 102 -26.62 -18.14 -2.70
CA ALA A 102 -26.45 -18.05 -1.24
C ALA A 102 -26.82 -16.67 -0.71
N MET A 103 -26.34 -15.61 -1.37
CA MET A 103 -26.71 -14.23 -1.03
C MET A 103 -28.21 -13.98 -1.14
N SER A 104 -28.81 -14.31 -2.30
CA SER A 104 -30.23 -14.04 -2.59
C SER A 104 -31.20 -14.87 -1.76
N LYS A 105 -30.79 -15.97 -1.17
CA LYS A 105 -31.56 -16.71 -0.18
C LYS A 105 -31.53 -16.07 1.22
N GLY A 106 -30.43 -15.43 1.57
CA GLY A 106 -30.29 -14.68 2.81
C GLY A 106 -31.02 -13.34 2.75
N ASP A 107 -30.88 -12.66 1.60
CA ASP A 107 -31.54 -11.40 1.27
C ASP A 107 -31.99 -11.42 -0.22
N LYS A 108 -33.31 -11.36 -0.45
CA LYS A 108 -33.93 -11.44 -1.78
C LYS A 108 -33.50 -10.32 -2.73
N ASP A 109 -33.16 -9.17 -2.19
CA ASP A 109 -32.80 -7.97 -2.94
C ASP A 109 -31.26 -7.87 -3.16
N ALA A 110 -30.49 -8.83 -2.65
CA ALA A 110 -29.04 -8.86 -2.71
C ALA A 110 -28.45 -8.51 -4.08
N VAL A 111 -27.40 -7.70 -4.04
CA VAL A 111 -26.52 -7.36 -5.15
C VAL A 111 -25.08 -7.74 -4.75
N TRP A 112 -24.44 -8.54 -5.58
CA TRP A 112 -23.05 -8.94 -5.34
C TRP A 112 -22.10 -7.82 -5.79
N LEU A 113 -21.34 -7.26 -4.85
CA LEU A 113 -20.23 -6.36 -5.13
C LEU A 113 -18.94 -7.20 -5.18
N MET A 114 -18.34 -7.33 -6.37
CA MET A 114 -17.18 -8.19 -6.60
C MET A 114 -15.95 -7.35 -6.93
N GLN A 115 -14.82 -7.64 -6.31
CA GLN A 115 -13.54 -7.05 -6.69
C GLN A 115 -13.06 -7.64 -8.03
N GLY A 116 -12.63 -6.76 -8.93
CA GLY A 116 -12.06 -7.16 -10.22
C GLY A 116 -10.58 -7.52 -10.19
N TRP A 117 -9.95 -7.50 -9.01
CA TRP A 117 -8.50 -7.75 -8.82
C TRP A 117 -8.06 -9.08 -9.43
N LEU A 118 -8.84 -10.15 -9.26
CA LEU A 118 -8.55 -11.47 -9.82
C LEU A 118 -8.25 -11.43 -11.33
N PHE A 119 -8.92 -10.55 -12.09
CA PHE A 119 -8.72 -10.45 -13.54
C PHE A 119 -7.40 -9.80 -13.93
N TYR A 120 -6.84 -8.99 -13.05
CA TYR A 120 -5.51 -8.40 -13.19
C TYR A 120 -4.41 -9.36 -12.71
N GLU A 121 -4.53 -9.85 -11.48
CA GLU A 121 -3.50 -10.67 -10.81
C GLU A 121 -3.27 -12.00 -11.54
N ASP A 122 -4.34 -12.73 -11.82
CA ASP A 122 -4.29 -14.02 -12.51
C ASP A 122 -4.74 -13.94 -13.97
N SER A 123 -4.27 -12.95 -14.71
CA SER A 123 -4.63 -12.74 -16.12
C SER A 123 -4.30 -13.90 -17.06
N VAL A 124 -3.44 -14.84 -16.64
CA VAL A 124 -3.16 -16.09 -17.34
C VAL A 124 -4.32 -17.08 -17.23
N PHE A 125 -4.96 -17.15 -16.08
CA PHE A 125 -6.13 -17.99 -15.83
C PHE A 125 -7.41 -17.33 -16.37
N TRP A 126 -7.67 -16.08 -16.01
CA TRP A 126 -8.90 -15.36 -16.34
C TRP A 126 -8.91 -14.84 -17.78
N LYS A 127 -9.12 -15.76 -18.74
CA LYS A 127 -9.31 -15.41 -20.14
C LYS A 127 -10.78 -15.05 -20.44
N PRO A 128 -11.12 -14.49 -21.61
CA PRO A 128 -12.49 -14.10 -21.94
C PRO A 128 -13.57 -15.15 -21.64
N PRO A 129 -13.38 -16.45 -21.92
CA PRO A 129 -14.39 -17.46 -21.57
C PRO A 129 -14.63 -17.61 -20.07
N GLN A 130 -13.57 -17.56 -19.24
CA GLN A 130 -13.64 -17.67 -17.79
C GLN A 130 -14.28 -16.43 -17.18
N MET A 131 -13.84 -15.24 -17.62
CA MET A 131 -14.44 -13.98 -17.19
C MET A 131 -15.94 -13.93 -17.47
N LYS A 132 -16.36 -14.24 -18.71
CA LYS A 132 -17.78 -14.30 -19.09
C LYS A 132 -18.56 -15.31 -18.25
N ALA A 133 -17.98 -16.48 -18.02
CA ALA A 133 -18.65 -17.53 -17.25
C ALA A 133 -18.94 -17.08 -15.82
N LEU A 134 -18.03 -16.33 -15.17
CA LEU A 134 -18.24 -15.77 -13.85
C LEU A 134 -19.25 -14.62 -13.89
N LEU A 135 -19.02 -13.63 -14.74
CA LEU A 135 -19.83 -12.39 -14.77
C LEU A 135 -21.28 -12.63 -15.20
N HIS A 136 -21.51 -13.56 -16.15
CA HIS A 136 -22.84 -13.93 -16.62
C HIS A 136 -23.52 -15.04 -15.81
N SER A 137 -22.89 -15.52 -14.74
CA SER A 137 -23.50 -16.50 -13.82
C SER A 137 -24.55 -15.89 -12.91
N VAL A 138 -24.60 -14.56 -12.82
CA VAL A 138 -25.50 -13.76 -11.97
C VAL A 138 -26.53 -13.05 -12.86
N PRO A 139 -27.79 -12.92 -12.43
CA PRO A 139 -28.80 -12.16 -13.18
C PRO A 139 -28.33 -10.72 -13.45
N PHE A 140 -28.68 -10.20 -14.62
CA PHE A 140 -28.30 -8.83 -15.00
C PHE A 140 -28.75 -7.81 -13.95
N GLY A 141 -27.87 -6.89 -13.59
CA GLY A 141 -28.09 -5.86 -12.57
C GLY A 141 -27.94 -6.35 -11.11
N LYS A 142 -27.61 -7.64 -10.91
CA LYS A 142 -27.40 -8.19 -9.56
C LYS A 142 -25.91 -8.42 -9.24
N MET A 143 -25.00 -7.90 -10.06
CA MET A 143 -23.57 -7.83 -9.80
C MET A 143 -23.05 -6.45 -10.18
N ILE A 144 -22.13 -5.92 -9.37
CA ILE A 144 -21.32 -4.72 -9.66
C ILE A 144 -19.86 -5.11 -9.48
N VAL A 145 -19.02 -4.85 -10.48
CA VAL A 145 -17.58 -5.12 -10.41
C VAL A 145 -16.83 -3.87 -9.99
N LEU A 146 -15.93 -3.97 -9.04
CA LEU A 146 -14.96 -2.93 -8.73
C LEU A 146 -13.73 -3.12 -9.62
N ASP A 147 -13.51 -2.24 -10.60
CA ASP A 147 -12.26 -2.21 -11.36
C ASP A 147 -11.18 -1.54 -10.50
N LEU A 148 -10.62 -2.32 -9.56
CA LEU A 148 -9.84 -1.82 -8.43
C LEU A 148 -8.64 -0.96 -8.82
N PHE A 149 -7.97 -1.31 -9.93
CA PHE A 149 -6.73 -0.70 -10.36
C PHE A 149 -6.90 0.07 -11.68
N ALA A 150 -8.05 0.70 -11.87
CA ALA A 150 -8.38 1.38 -13.12
C ALA A 150 -7.53 2.64 -13.38
N ASP A 151 -6.92 3.21 -12.37
CA ASP A 151 -5.95 4.32 -12.48
C ASP A 151 -4.63 3.89 -13.16
N VAL A 152 -4.27 2.59 -13.12
CA VAL A 152 -3.02 2.08 -13.70
C VAL A 152 -3.26 0.94 -14.69
N LYS A 153 -4.11 -0.03 -14.31
CA LYS A 153 -4.38 -1.27 -15.08
C LYS A 153 -5.88 -1.47 -15.29
N PRO A 154 -6.54 -0.61 -16.06
CA PRO A 154 -8.00 -0.63 -16.24
C PRO A 154 -8.47 -1.90 -16.97
N ILE A 155 -9.06 -2.84 -16.26
CA ILE A 155 -9.57 -4.12 -16.81
C ILE A 155 -10.77 -3.90 -17.71
N TRP A 156 -11.59 -2.86 -17.47
CA TRP A 156 -12.72 -2.52 -18.30
C TRP A 156 -12.36 -2.39 -19.80
N LYS A 157 -11.13 -1.92 -20.11
CA LYS A 157 -10.64 -1.80 -21.50
C LYS A 157 -10.43 -3.16 -22.18
N TYR A 158 -10.01 -4.17 -21.43
CA TYR A 158 -9.64 -5.49 -21.95
C TYR A 158 -10.77 -6.51 -21.87
N SER A 159 -11.78 -6.23 -21.05
CA SER A 159 -12.94 -7.09 -20.79
C SER A 159 -14.20 -6.67 -21.55
N SER A 160 -14.10 -5.80 -22.54
CA SER A 160 -15.27 -5.27 -23.24
C SER A 160 -16.33 -4.73 -22.26
N GLN A 161 -15.94 -3.81 -21.37
CA GLN A 161 -16.80 -3.25 -20.32
C GLN A 161 -17.35 -4.33 -19.37
N PHE A 162 -16.49 -5.24 -18.91
CA PHE A 162 -16.87 -6.41 -18.12
C PHE A 162 -18.05 -7.20 -18.73
N TYR A 163 -18.05 -7.30 -20.04
CA TYR A 163 -19.09 -8.00 -20.80
C TYR A 163 -20.50 -7.56 -20.43
N ASP A 164 -20.72 -6.26 -20.41
CA ASP A 164 -21.99 -5.58 -20.08
C ASP A 164 -22.38 -5.65 -18.59
N THR A 165 -21.53 -6.17 -17.70
CA THR A 165 -21.76 -6.12 -16.26
C THR A 165 -21.49 -4.70 -15.73
N PRO A 166 -22.35 -4.12 -14.89
CA PRO A 166 -22.08 -2.83 -14.23
C PRO A 166 -20.77 -2.83 -13.45
N TYR A 167 -20.00 -1.74 -13.54
CA TYR A 167 -18.76 -1.61 -12.79
C TYR A 167 -18.49 -0.21 -12.27
N VAL A 168 -17.64 -0.13 -11.25
CA VAL A 168 -17.13 1.11 -10.65
C VAL A 168 -15.69 1.30 -11.06
N TRP A 169 -15.35 2.48 -11.59
CA TRP A 169 -13.97 2.85 -11.86
C TRP A 169 -13.28 3.22 -10.54
N CYS A 170 -12.30 2.44 -10.10
CA CYS A 170 -11.64 2.64 -8.82
C CYS A 170 -10.19 3.08 -8.99
N MET A 171 -9.76 3.96 -8.09
CA MET A 171 -8.37 4.31 -7.90
C MET A 171 -7.78 3.49 -6.76
N LEU A 172 -6.73 2.70 -7.04
CA LEU A 172 -5.98 1.99 -6.00
C LEU A 172 -4.90 2.88 -5.38
N HIS A 173 -4.15 3.56 -6.21
CA HIS A 173 -3.12 4.55 -5.86
C HIS A 173 -1.92 3.99 -5.09
N ASN A 174 -2.10 3.18 -4.06
CA ASN A 174 -0.99 2.66 -3.27
C ASN A 174 -1.25 1.25 -2.73
N PHE A 175 -0.15 0.55 -2.49
CA PHE A 175 -0.09 -0.74 -1.82
C PHE A 175 0.55 -0.59 -0.44
N GLY A 176 0.08 -1.31 0.57
CA GLY A 176 0.59 -1.26 1.94
C GLY A 176 0.36 0.07 2.67
N GLY A 177 -0.22 1.08 2.01
CA GLY A 177 -0.37 2.41 2.57
C GLY A 177 0.95 3.13 2.82
N ASN A 178 1.93 2.95 1.93
CA ASN A 178 3.24 3.60 2.00
C ASN A 178 3.10 5.12 1.90
N LEU A 179 3.96 5.85 2.63
CA LEU A 179 3.86 7.31 2.77
C LEU A 179 4.73 8.09 1.76
N GLU A 180 5.11 7.50 0.65
CA GLU A 180 5.86 8.20 -0.39
C GLU A 180 4.97 9.14 -1.19
N MET A 181 5.55 10.28 -1.60
CA MET A 181 4.85 11.18 -2.50
C MET A 181 4.86 10.60 -3.91
N TYR A 182 3.65 10.38 -4.44
CA TYR A 182 3.42 9.71 -5.71
C TYR A 182 2.04 10.06 -6.26
N GLY A 183 1.87 9.95 -7.57
CA GLY A 183 0.56 9.98 -8.20
C GLY A 183 0.60 10.27 -9.69
N ASN A 184 -0.58 10.16 -10.33
CA ASN A 184 -0.81 10.54 -11.71
C ASN A 184 -2.09 11.36 -11.81
N LEU A 185 -1.97 12.69 -11.61
CA LEU A 185 -3.11 13.58 -11.58
C LEU A 185 -3.83 13.68 -12.95
N ASP A 186 -3.13 13.46 -14.06
CA ASP A 186 -3.74 13.47 -15.39
C ASP A 186 -4.69 12.29 -15.59
N VAL A 187 -4.29 11.10 -15.14
CA VAL A 187 -5.17 9.92 -15.21
C VAL A 187 -6.38 10.09 -14.31
N ILE A 188 -6.19 10.62 -13.10
CA ILE A 188 -7.29 10.84 -12.15
C ILE A 188 -8.26 11.89 -12.68
N SER A 189 -7.76 13.00 -13.25
CA SER A 189 -8.58 14.10 -13.77
C SER A 189 -9.38 13.75 -15.03
N SER A 190 -8.99 12.69 -15.73
CA SER A 190 -9.57 12.33 -17.03
C SER A 190 -10.17 10.92 -17.05
N GLY A 191 -9.57 9.94 -16.38
CA GLY A 191 -9.91 8.53 -16.45
C GLY A 191 -11.39 8.21 -16.20
N PRO A 192 -11.99 8.67 -15.08
CA PRO A 192 -13.41 8.47 -14.82
C PRO A 192 -14.33 9.05 -15.91
N ILE A 193 -13.97 10.23 -16.43
CA ILE A 193 -14.76 10.90 -17.48
C ILE A 193 -14.65 10.13 -18.80
N ASP A 194 -13.44 9.78 -19.22
CA ASP A 194 -13.21 9.02 -20.46
C ASP A 194 -13.91 7.67 -20.43
N THR A 195 -13.88 7.01 -19.29
CA THR A 195 -14.57 5.74 -19.08
C THR A 195 -16.07 5.89 -19.22
N ARG A 196 -16.66 6.89 -18.56
CA ARG A 196 -18.10 7.14 -18.57
C ARG A 196 -18.65 7.49 -19.95
N VAL A 197 -17.90 8.28 -20.75
CA VAL A 197 -18.35 8.70 -22.10
C VAL A 197 -17.99 7.70 -23.19
N THR A 198 -17.27 6.63 -22.87
CA THR A 198 -16.96 5.56 -23.82
C THR A 198 -18.25 4.90 -24.30
N LYS A 199 -18.31 4.60 -25.62
CA LYS A 199 -19.49 3.96 -26.22
C LYS A 199 -19.83 2.64 -25.50
N ASN A 200 -21.10 2.46 -25.17
CA ASN A 200 -21.64 1.31 -24.44
C ASN A 200 -21.03 1.15 -23.01
N SER A 201 -20.62 2.24 -22.38
CA SER A 201 -20.11 2.16 -21.01
C SER A 201 -21.18 1.67 -20.05
N THR A 202 -20.84 0.67 -19.25
CA THR A 202 -21.64 0.16 -18.13
C THR A 202 -21.12 0.65 -16.78
N MET A 203 -20.26 1.67 -16.79
CA MET A 203 -19.76 2.31 -15.57
C MET A 203 -20.89 2.98 -14.81
N VAL A 204 -21.03 2.64 -13.52
CA VAL A 204 -22.09 3.16 -12.64
C VAL A 204 -21.58 4.10 -11.55
N GLY A 205 -20.26 4.22 -11.37
CA GLY A 205 -19.70 5.08 -10.35
C GLY A 205 -18.18 5.14 -10.34
N VAL A 206 -17.65 5.90 -9.38
CA VAL A 206 -16.22 5.95 -9.07
C VAL A 206 -15.98 5.49 -7.64
N GLY A 207 -14.81 4.92 -7.37
CA GLY A 207 -14.41 4.41 -6.06
C GLY A 207 -12.95 4.68 -5.74
N MET A 208 -12.61 4.52 -4.47
CA MET A 208 -11.25 4.56 -3.96
C MET A 208 -11.03 3.32 -3.10
N CYS A 209 -9.97 2.57 -3.36
CA CYS A 209 -9.69 1.28 -2.73
C CYS A 209 -8.22 1.12 -2.31
N MET A 210 -7.54 2.25 -2.03
CA MET A 210 -6.18 2.29 -1.52
C MET A 210 -6.03 1.51 -0.21
N GLU A 211 -4.85 0.97 0.05
CA GLU A 211 -4.54 0.23 1.28
C GLU A 211 -4.13 1.14 2.45
N GLY A 212 -3.95 2.44 2.22
CA GLY A 212 -3.76 3.48 3.23
C GLY A 212 -4.10 4.86 2.71
N ILE A 213 -4.43 5.80 3.63
CA ILE A 213 -5.02 7.11 3.29
C ILE A 213 -4.24 8.31 3.87
N GLU A 214 -3.10 8.08 4.51
CA GLU A 214 -2.38 9.10 5.29
C GLU A 214 -1.26 9.76 4.50
N HIS A 215 -1.42 9.90 3.18
CA HIS A 215 -0.43 10.48 2.26
C HIS A 215 -1.14 11.04 1.02
N ASN A 216 -0.41 11.80 0.21
CA ASN A 216 -0.86 12.32 -1.08
C ASN A 216 -2.29 12.94 -1.08
N PRO A 217 -2.63 13.85 -0.15
CA PRO A 217 -3.99 14.39 -0.04
C PRO A 217 -4.48 15.07 -1.34
N VAL A 218 -3.59 15.60 -2.17
CA VAL A 218 -3.91 16.17 -3.48
C VAL A 218 -4.55 15.16 -4.42
N VAL A 219 -4.11 13.92 -4.38
CA VAL A 219 -4.62 12.82 -5.20
C VAL A 219 -6.05 12.46 -4.78
N TYR A 220 -6.27 12.31 -3.48
CA TYR A 220 -7.59 11.96 -2.93
C TYR A 220 -8.61 13.08 -3.08
N GLU A 221 -8.19 14.35 -2.91
CA GLU A 221 -9.09 15.50 -3.10
C GLU A 221 -9.55 15.57 -4.56
N LEU A 222 -8.63 15.44 -5.53
CA LEU A 222 -8.98 15.42 -6.95
C LEU A 222 -9.92 14.24 -7.26
N MET A 223 -9.59 13.02 -6.81
CA MET A 223 -10.42 11.85 -7.07
C MET A 223 -11.81 11.97 -6.47
N SER A 224 -11.93 12.53 -5.27
CA SER A 224 -13.23 12.77 -4.63
C SER A 224 -14.10 13.72 -5.44
N GLU A 225 -13.51 14.76 -6.06
CA GLU A 225 -14.23 15.68 -6.93
C GLU A 225 -14.75 15.00 -8.22
N MET A 226 -14.02 13.99 -8.74
CA MET A 226 -14.37 13.34 -10.02
C MET A 226 -15.71 12.61 -9.97
N ALA A 227 -16.21 12.24 -8.80
CA ALA A 227 -17.56 11.69 -8.63
C ALA A 227 -18.67 12.66 -9.06
N PHE A 228 -18.41 13.97 -8.98
CA PHE A 228 -19.35 15.06 -9.22
C PHE A 228 -19.04 15.87 -10.48
N ARG A 229 -17.95 15.55 -11.19
CA ARG A 229 -17.55 16.26 -12.39
C ARG A 229 -18.18 15.67 -13.65
N GLY A 230 -18.65 16.58 -14.53
CA GLY A 230 -19.15 16.22 -15.88
C GLY A 230 -18.04 16.20 -16.94
N GLU A 231 -16.95 16.90 -16.70
CA GLU A 231 -15.88 17.16 -17.65
C GLU A 231 -14.50 16.92 -17.00
N LYS A 232 -13.49 16.74 -17.84
CA LYS A 232 -12.09 16.63 -17.41
C LYS A 232 -11.62 17.89 -16.69
N VAL A 233 -10.80 17.72 -15.69
CA VAL A 233 -10.22 18.83 -14.93
C VAL A 233 -8.92 19.29 -15.57
N GLN A 234 -8.78 20.61 -15.73
CA GLN A 234 -7.48 21.22 -16.09
C GLN A 234 -6.60 21.27 -14.84
N VAL A 235 -5.69 20.32 -14.72
CA VAL A 235 -4.95 20.05 -13.48
C VAL A 235 -4.19 21.27 -12.96
N LEU A 236 -3.52 22.04 -13.82
CA LEU A 236 -2.76 23.24 -13.39
C LEU A 236 -3.65 24.32 -12.76
N ASP A 237 -4.83 24.58 -13.33
CA ASP A 237 -5.76 25.57 -12.78
C ASP A 237 -6.44 25.06 -11.51
N TRP A 238 -6.72 23.76 -11.47
CA TRP A 238 -7.22 23.10 -10.28
C TRP A 238 -6.21 23.17 -9.13
N LEU A 239 -4.90 22.93 -9.38
CA LEU A 239 -3.85 23.01 -8.37
C LEU A 239 -3.68 24.39 -7.76
N LYS A 240 -3.83 25.46 -8.54
CA LYS A 240 -3.86 26.83 -7.99
C LYS A 240 -5.02 27.00 -7.00
N SER A 241 -6.19 26.51 -7.36
CA SER A 241 -7.37 26.54 -6.48
C SER A 241 -7.19 25.63 -5.26
N TYR A 242 -6.62 24.43 -5.44
CA TYR A 242 -6.27 23.48 -4.38
C TYR A 242 -5.33 24.12 -3.35
N SER A 243 -4.20 24.71 -3.79
CA SER A 243 -3.23 25.31 -2.87
C SER A 243 -3.85 26.45 -2.03
N ARG A 244 -4.71 27.26 -2.65
CA ARG A 244 -5.43 28.34 -1.95
C ARG A 244 -6.40 27.80 -0.89
N ARG A 245 -7.18 26.76 -1.22
CA ARG A 245 -8.09 26.12 -0.26
C ARG A 245 -7.31 25.48 0.88
N ARG A 246 -6.26 24.74 0.53
CA ARG A 246 -5.47 23.96 1.48
C ARG A 246 -4.73 24.83 2.50
N TYR A 247 -4.20 25.97 2.07
CA TYR A 247 -3.41 26.85 2.94
C TYR A 247 -4.14 28.11 3.40
N GLY A 248 -5.36 28.32 2.92
CA GLY A 248 -6.21 29.44 3.31
C GLY A 248 -5.91 30.77 2.60
N LYS A 249 -4.91 30.83 1.72
CA LYS A 249 -4.58 32.01 0.91
C LYS A 249 -3.71 31.67 -0.30
N ALA A 250 -3.72 32.57 -1.29
CA ALA A 250 -2.86 32.48 -2.46
C ALA A 250 -1.43 32.92 -2.10
N VAL A 251 -0.45 32.09 -2.38
CA VAL A 251 0.99 32.38 -2.25
C VAL A 251 1.70 31.87 -3.50
N HIS A 252 2.32 32.79 -4.23
CA HIS A 252 2.90 32.48 -5.55
C HIS A 252 3.96 31.38 -5.50
N GLU A 253 4.78 31.37 -4.45
CA GLU A 253 5.84 30.38 -4.26
C GLU A 253 5.29 28.96 -4.15
N VAL A 254 4.22 28.73 -3.39
CA VAL A 254 3.62 27.39 -3.30
C VAL A 254 2.81 27.02 -4.53
N GLU A 255 2.17 27.98 -5.21
CA GLU A 255 1.54 27.71 -6.50
C GLU A 255 2.58 27.24 -7.55
N ALA A 256 3.74 27.90 -7.61
CA ALA A 256 4.85 27.49 -8.47
C ALA A 256 5.46 26.13 -8.06
N ALA A 257 5.56 25.87 -6.75
CA ALA A 257 6.02 24.58 -6.27
C ALA A 257 5.06 23.44 -6.66
N TRP A 258 3.75 23.64 -6.55
CA TRP A 258 2.74 22.64 -6.97
C TRP A 258 2.80 22.37 -8.48
N GLU A 259 3.10 23.38 -9.31
CA GLU A 259 3.34 23.15 -10.74
C GLU A 259 4.55 22.23 -10.97
N ILE A 260 5.65 22.43 -10.22
CA ILE A 260 6.82 21.54 -10.30
C ILE A 260 6.46 20.13 -9.84
N LEU A 261 5.75 19.98 -8.71
CA LEU A 261 5.35 18.68 -8.17
C LEU A 261 4.42 17.93 -9.14
N TYR A 262 3.50 18.62 -9.77
CA TYR A 262 2.65 18.07 -10.82
C TYR A 262 3.45 17.51 -12.00
N ARG A 263 4.46 18.26 -12.46
CA ARG A 263 5.32 17.85 -13.60
C ARG A 263 6.42 16.86 -13.22
N THR A 264 6.48 16.45 -11.97
CA THR A 264 7.49 15.53 -11.42
C THR A 264 6.82 14.39 -10.67
N ILE A 265 6.65 14.51 -9.37
CA ILE A 265 6.14 13.47 -8.47
C ILE A 265 4.76 12.97 -8.91
N TYR A 266 3.85 13.89 -9.26
CA TYR A 266 2.47 13.56 -9.59
C TYR A 266 2.23 13.34 -11.09
N ASN A 267 3.28 12.94 -11.82
CA ASN A 267 3.25 12.60 -13.25
C ASN A 267 3.88 11.23 -13.51
N CYS A 268 3.56 10.24 -12.70
CA CYS A 268 3.95 8.86 -12.92
C CYS A 268 3.04 8.23 -13.99
N THR A 269 3.43 8.32 -15.25
CA THR A 269 2.57 8.01 -16.41
C THR A 269 2.41 6.52 -16.68
N ASP A 270 3.32 5.69 -16.21
CA ASP A 270 3.24 4.22 -16.33
C ASP A 270 2.61 3.54 -15.10
N GLY A 271 2.36 4.32 -14.03
CA GLY A 271 1.76 3.84 -12.80
C GLY A 271 2.66 2.93 -11.96
N ILE A 272 3.95 2.87 -12.29
CA ILE A 272 4.92 2.10 -11.51
C ILE A 272 5.53 3.03 -10.48
N GLU A 273 4.95 3.04 -9.31
CA GLU A 273 5.36 3.82 -8.15
C GLU A 273 6.69 3.31 -7.56
N ASP A 274 7.43 4.20 -6.91
CA ASP A 274 8.70 3.84 -6.29
C ASP A 274 8.62 3.59 -4.77
N HIS A 275 7.44 3.31 -4.25
CA HIS A 275 7.17 3.22 -2.82
C HIS A 275 7.97 2.13 -2.08
N ASN A 276 8.61 1.22 -2.78
CA ASN A 276 9.48 0.19 -2.18
C ASN A 276 10.97 0.39 -2.49
N THR A 277 11.38 1.58 -2.91
CA THR A 277 12.79 1.86 -3.24
C THR A 277 13.52 2.71 -2.23
N ASP A 278 12.83 3.33 -1.27
CA ASP A 278 13.48 4.19 -0.28
C ASP A 278 14.21 3.36 0.79
N PHE A 279 15.54 3.29 0.71
CA PHE A 279 16.38 2.44 1.54
C PHE A 279 16.34 2.74 3.04
N ILE A 280 15.78 3.87 3.45
CA ILE A 280 15.51 4.14 4.88
C ILE A 280 14.51 3.11 5.42
N VAL A 281 13.47 2.78 4.67
CA VAL A 281 12.37 1.90 5.08
C VAL A 281 12.33 0.57 4.34
N LYS A 282 13.07 0.43 3.24
CA LYS A 282 13.21 -0.80 2.46
C LYS A 282 14.18 -1.77 3.13
N PHE A 283 13.94 -3.06 2.93
CA PHE A 283 14.89 -4.12 3.29
C PHE A 283 16.23 -3.90 2.56
N PRO A 284 17.36 -3.85 3.29
CA PRO A 284 18.65 -3.60 2.68
C PRO A 284 19.14 -4.80 1.87
N ASP A 285 19.74 -4.54 0.71
CA ASP A 285 20.27 -5.55 -0.22
C ASP A 285 21.58 -5.07 -0.85
N LEU A 286 22.46 -6.02 -1.21
CA LEU A 286 23.68 -5.76 -1.99
C LEU A 286 23.39 -5.40 -3.45
N ASP A 287 22.24 -5.79 -3.96
CA ASP A 287 21.70 -5.34 -5.23
C ASP A 287 20.59 -4.31 -4.99
N PRO A 288 20.88 -3.01 -5.17
CA PRO A 288 19.87 -1.97 -4.98
C PRO A 288 18.66 -2.07 -5.90
N SER A 289 18.78 -2.82 -7.01
CA SER A 289 17.67 -3.07 -7.95
C SER A 289 16.77 -4.23 -7.53
N ASN A 290 17.16 -5.00 -6.51
CA ASN A 290 16.40 -6.15 -6.06
C ASN A 290 15.10 -5.73 -5.38
N ARG A 291 14.05 -6.55 -5.57
CA ARG A 291 12.72 -6.28 -5.00
C ARG A 291 12.62 -6.79 -3.58
N SER A 292 12.15 -5.95 -2.68
CA SER A 292 11.83 -6.36 -1.31
C SER A 292 10.39 -6.84 -1.14
N SER A 293 9.56 -6.74 -2.18
CA SER A 293 8.15 -7.17 -2.16
C SER A 293 7.74 -7.83 -3.47
N ALA A 294 6.53 -8.36 -3.53
CA ALA A 294 5.91 -8.89 -4.74
C ALA A 294 5.55 -7.80 -5.78
N LEU A 295 5.65 -6.53 -5.41
CA LEU A 295 5.30 -5.40 -6.28
C LEU A 295 6.28 -5.26 -7.45
N PRO A 296 5.87 -4.60 -8.55
CA PRO A 296 6.74 -4.32 -9.69
C PRO A 296 8.01 -3.58 -9.28
N GLN A 297 9.08 -3.75 -10.06
CA GLN A 297 10.32 -3.01 -9.82
C GLN A 297 10.05 -1.52 -9.96
N ALA A 298 10.23 -0.79 -8.88
CA ALA A 298 10.08 0.64 -8.86
C ALA A 298 11.24 1.34 -9.58
N HIS A 299 10.97 2.53 -10.07
CA HIS A 299 11.92 3.38 -10.76
C HIS A 299 11.66 4.84 -10.45
N LEU A 300 12.66 5.68 -10.57
CA LEU A 300 12.52 7.11 -10.38
C LEU A 300 12.21 7.80 -11.72
N TRP A 301 10.96 8.27 -11.90
CA TRP A 301 10.49 8.91 -13.15
C TRP A 301 10.71 10.42 -13.20
N TYR A 302 11.27 11.03 -12.16
CA TYR A 302 11.44 12.47 -12.07
C TYR A 302 12.86 12.89 -11.67
N SER A 303 13.19 14.17 -11.91
CA SER A 303 14.44 14.77 -11.46
C SER A 303 14.34 15.22 -10.00
N THR A 304 15.15 14.62 -9.12
CA THR A 304 15.26 15.02 -7.71
C THR A 304 15.64 16.49 -7.56
N GLN A 305 16.48 17.05 -8.44
CA GLN A 305 16.86 18.46 -8.41
C GLN A 305 15.67 19.41 -8.62
N LYS A 306 14.69 19.02 -9.46
CA LYS A 306 13.46 19.82 -9.63
C LYS A 306 12.63 19.79 -8.33
N VAL A 307 12.54 18.65 -7.67
CA VAL A 307 11.81 18.51 -6.39
C VAL A 307 12.50 19.29 -5.27
N ILE A 308 13.83 19.32 -5.22
CA ILE A 308 14.60 20.19 -4.31
C ILE A 308 14.25 21.67 -4.55
N ASN A 309 14.08 22.08 -5.81
CA ASN A 309 13.63 23.45 -6.11
C ASN A 309 12.20 23.73 -5.63
N ALA A 310 11.29 22.74 -5.71
CA ALA A 310 9.95 22.87 -5.15
C ALA A 310 10.01 23.04 -3.63
N LEU A 311 10.85 22.24 -2.93
CA LEU A 311 11.07 22.40 -1.49
C LEU A 311 11.59 23.80 -1.13
N ARG A 312 12.53 24.35 -1.89
CA ARG A 312 13.03 25.72 -1.68
C ARG A 312 11.91 26.77 -1.80
N LEU A 313 11.01 26.59 -2.75
CA LEU A 313 9.85 27.49 -2.91
C LEU A 313 8.87 27.35 -1.72
N PHE A 314 8.62 26.13 -1.25
CA PHE A 314 7.85 25.90 -0.02
C PHE A 314 8.48 26.63 1.17
N LEU A 315 9.78 26.47 1.39
CA LEU A 315 10.50 27.13 2.48
C LEU A 315 10.41 28.67 2.41
N ASN A 316 10.49 29.24 1.22
CA ASN A 316 10.34 30.69 1.03
C ASN A 316 8.94 31.20 1.42
N ALA A 317 7.92 30.38 1.29
CA ALA A 317 6.55 30.71 1.70
C ALA A 317 6.31 30.63 3.22
N GLY A 318 7.28 30.13 4.00
CA GLY A 318 7.15 29.84 5.42
C GLY A 318 6.62 31.01 6.24
N ASN A 319 7.12 32.22 6.01
CA ASN A 319 6.68 33.44 6.73
C ASN A 319 5.19 33.76 6.48
N HIS A 320 4.64 33.34 5.36
CA HIS A 320 3.25 33.61 4.98
C HIS A 320 2.29 32.54 5.46
N LEU A 321 2.77 31.30 5.64
CA LEU A 321 1.94 30.10 5.84
C LEU A 321 2.20 29.35 7.17
N ALA A 322 3.06 29.88 8.05
CA ALA A 322 3.42 29.23 9.31
C ALA A 322 2.23 28.82 10.18
N GLY A 323 1.12 29.59 10.13
CA GLY A 323 -0.12 29.28 10.86
C GLY A 323 -0.95 28.14 10.26
N SER A 324 -0.68 27.71 9.01
CA SER A 324 -1.43 26.64 8.37
C SER A 324 -0.87 25.27 8.76
N ALA A 325 -1.71 24.43 9.37
CA ALA A 325 -1.33 23.05 9.72
C ALA A 325 -1.06 22.20 8.48
N THR A 326 -1.88 22.36 7.43
CA THR A 326 -1.73 21.63 6.18
C THR A 326 -0.46 22.03 5.41
N TYR A 327 -0.03 23.29 5.53
CA TYR A 327 1.24 23.73 4.98
C TYR A 327 2.42 23.06 5.72
N ARG A 328 2.38 23.00 7.06
CA ARG A 328 3.45 22.34 7.84
C ARG A 328 3.53 20.84 7.50
N TYR A 329 2.38 20.17 7.40
CA TYR A 329 2.31 18.78 6.96
C TYR A 329 2.98 18.58 5.59
N ASP A 330 2.58 19.35 4.57
CA ASP A 330 3.14 19.23 3.22
C ASP A 330 4.63 19.57 3.18
N LEU A 331 5.09 20.53 4.00
CA LEU A 331 6.51 20.87 4.11
C LEU A 331 7.33 19.72 4.71
N VAL A 332 6.82 19.09 5.78
CA VAL A 332 7.47 17.91 6.40
C VAL A 332 7.54 16.76 5.41
N ASP A 333 6.43 16.46 4.72
CA ASP A 333 6.37 15.37 3.76
C ASP A 333 7.29 15.60 2.55
N LEU A 334 7.30 16.82 1.98
CA LEU A 334 8.20 17.16 0.88
C LEU A 334 9.68 17.13 1.30
N THR A 335 9.99 17.58 2.51
CA THR A 335 11.36 17.53 3.04
C THR A 335 11.80 16.08 3.24
N ARG A 336 10.94 15.24 3.83
CA ARG A 336 11.15 13.79 3.96
C ARG A 336 11.40 13.15 2.58
N GLN A 337 10.56 13.46 1.58
CA GLN A 337 10.71 12.92 0.21
C GLN A 337 12.07 13.25 -0.40
N VAL A 338 12.52 14.48 -0.27
CA VAL A 338 13.83 14.90 -0.83
C VAL A 338 14.99 14.22 -0.09
N LEU A 339 14.91 14.11 1.24
CA LEU A 339 15.95 13.45 2.05
C LEU A 339 15.99 11.95 1.82
N SER A 340 14.85 11.29 1.60
CA SER A 340 14.84 9.85 1.30
C SER A 340 15.51 9.55 -0.04
N LYS A 341 15.33 10.40 -1.06
CA LYS A 341 16.04 10.24 -2.35
C LYS A 341 17.55 10.51 -2.24
N LEU A 342 17.96 11.44 -1.36
CA LEU A 342 19.37 11.60 -1.02
C LEU A 342 19.93 10.35 -0.30
N ALA A 343 19.15 9.79 0.64
CA ALA A 343 19.55 8.57 1.34
C ALA A 343 19.72 7.38 0.37
N ASN A 344 18.87 7.26 -0.65
CA ASN A 344 19.01 6.25 -1.69
C ASN A 344 20.35 6.36 -2.44
N GLN A 345 20.78 7.58 -2.77
CA GLN A 345 22.08 7.81 -3.40
C GLN A 345 23.22 7.40 -2.46
N VAL A 346 23.16 7.85 -1.19
CA VAL A 346 24.19 7.52 -0.17
C VAL A 346 24.26 6.02 0.07
N TYR A 347 23.12 5.32 0.08
CA TYR A 347 23.09 3.85 0.19
C TYR A 347 23.78 3.18 -1.01
N SER A 348 23.44 3.61 -2.23
CA SER A 348 24.06 3.09 -3.46
C SER A 348 25.57 3.31 -3.47
N ASP A 349 26.02 4.49 -3.01
CA ASP A 349 27.45 4.80 -2.87
C ASP A 349 28.12 3.89 -1.84
N ALA A 350 27.44 3.58 -0.72
CA ALA A 350 27.94 2.64 0.29
C ALA A 350 28.09 1.22 -0.28
N ILE A 351 27.10 0.73 -1.03
CA ILE A 351 27.20 -0.59 -1.67
C ILE A 351 28.30 -0.62 -2.72
N THR A 352 28.47 0.44 -3.51
CA THR A 352 29.56 0.58 -4.47
C THR A 352 30.93 0.52 -3.78
N ALA A 353 31.10 1.26 -2.68
CA ALA A 353 32.34 1.24 -1.89
C ALA A 353 32.62 -0.16 -1.31
N PHE A 354 31.59 -0.86 -0.85
CA PHE A 354 31.69 -2.25 -0.41
C PHE A 354 32.17 -3.19 -1.53
N GLN A 355 31.58 -3.11 -2.72
CA GLN A 355 31.95 -3.90 -3.89
C GLN A 355 33.38 -3.61 -4.35
N GLN A 356 33.84 -2.36 -4.22
CA GLN A 356 35.21 -1.93 -4.50
C GLN A 356 36.20 -2.26 -3.38
N LYS A 357 35.72 -2.82 -2.28
CA LYS A 357 36.53 -3.11 -1.06
C LYS A 357 37.18 -1.87 -0.43
N ASP A 358 36.57 -0.70 -0.61
CA ASP A 358 37.03 0.54 0.02
C ASP A 358 36.33 0.73 1.38
N ALA A 359 36.93 0.20 2.43
CA ALA A 359 36.43 0.27 3.79
C ALA A 359 36.31 1.71 4.32
N LYS A 360 37.18 2.64 3.85
CA LYS A 360 37.15 4.05 4.28
C LYS A 360 35.93 4.78 3.67
N ALA A 361 35.73 4.65 2.37
CA ALA A 361 34.56 5.21 1.68
C ALA A 361 33.28 4.58 2.21
N LEU A 362 33.23 3.25 2.38
CA LEU A 362 32.09 2.56 2.97
C LEU A 362 31.71 3.15 4.34
N ASN A 363 32.68 3.29 5.25
CA ASN A 363 32.41 3.86 6.57
C ASN A 363 31.87 5.29 6.51
N LEU A 364 32.37 6.12 5.60
CA LEU A 364 31.90 7.49 5.41
C LEU A 364 30.42 7.50 4.97
N HIS A 365 30.06 6.67 3.98
CA HIS A 365 28.68 6.59 3.49
C HIS A 365 27.73 5.98 4.53
N ILE A 366 28.17 4.99 5.31
CA ILE A 366 27.40 4.44 6.43
C ILE A 366 27.05 5.55 7.43
N GLN A 367 28.04 6.32 7.88
CA GLN A 367 27.81 7.39 8.85
C GLN A 367 26.80 8.40 8.32
N LYS A 368 26.92 8.80 7.04
CA LYS A 368 25.99 9.73 6.40
C LYS A 368 24.58 9.15 6.29
N PHE A 369 24.43 7.88 5.91
CA PHE A 369 23.14 7.21 5.81
C PHE A 369 22.45 7.10 7.17
N ILE A 370 23.17 6.69 8.20
CA ILE A 370 22.66 6.60 9.57
C ILE A 370 22.25 7.98 10.11
N GLN A 371 23.01 9.04 9.79
CA GLN A 371 22.64 10.40 10.18
C GLN A 371 21.35 10.84 9.47
N LEU A 372 21.20 10.56 8.17
CA LEU A 372 19.97 10.87 7.43
C LEU A 372 18.74 10.19 8.03
N ILE A 373 18.83 8.94 8.48
CA ILE A 373 17.70 8.28 9.18
C ILE A 373 17.31 9.07 10.44
N LYS A 374 18.29 9.47 11.26
CA LYS A 374 18.05 10.24 12.49
C LYS A 374 17.42 11.61 12.21
N ASP A 375 17.93 12.30 11.19
CA ASP A 375 17.45 13.64 10.83
C ASP A 375 16.02 13.58 10.28
N VAL A 376 15.71 12.54 9.49
CA VAL A 376 14.33 12.30 9.03
C VAL A 376 13.42 11.94 10.20
N ASP A 377 13.87 11.14 11.18
CA ASP A 377 13.07 10.85 12.39
C ASP A 377 12.74 12.12 13.18
N VAL A 378 13.72 13.00 13.40
CA VAL A 378 13.53 14.31 14.05
C VAL A 378 12.58 15.21 13.26
N LEU A 379 12.69 15.23 11.93
CA LEU A 379 11.77 15.97 11.07
C LEU A 379 10.33 15.49 11.25
N LEU A 380 10.11 14.18 11.15
CA LEU A 380 8.80 13.55 11.26
C LEU A 380 8.18 13.73 12.64
N ALA A 381 9.00 13.80 13.71
CA ALA A 381 8.55 14.12 15.07
C ALA A 381 7.87 15.48 15.17
N SER A 382 8.04 16.38 14.20
CA SER A 382 7.49 17.74 14.23
C SER A 382 6.04 17.86 13.74
N ASP A 383 5.40 16.76 13.32
CA ASP A 383 3.98 16.74 12.93
C ASP A 383 3.28 15.47 13.45
N ASP A 384 2.09 15.62 14.04
CA ASP A 384 1.31 14.53 14.67
C ASP A 384 0.92 13.40 13.70
N LYS A 385 0.94 13.66 12.40
CA LYS A 385 0.57 12.69 11.36
C LYS A 385 1.67 11.67 11.04
N PHE A 386 2.87 11.91 11.52
CA PHE A 386 4.02 11.05 11.26
C PHE A 386 4.58 10.39 12.55
N LEU A 387 3.70 10.01 13.48
CA LEU A 387 4.10 9.44 14.77
C LEU A 387 3.66 7.97 14.90
N LEU A 388 4.61 7.08 15.14
CA LEU A 388 4.33 5.67 15.47
C LEU A 388 3.42 5.55 16.71
N GLY A 389 3.62 6.41 17.72
CA GLY A 389 2.84 6.38 18.94
C GLY A 389 1.34 6.53 18.73
N THR A 390 0.92 7.37 17.79
CA THR A 390 -0.50 7.55 17.42
C THR A 390 -1.13 6.27 16.87
N TRP A 391 -0.41 5.56 16.00
CA TRP A 391 -0.84 4.27 15.45
C TRP A 391 -1.02 3.21 16.54
N LEU A 392 -0.01 3.04 17.40
CA LEU A 392 -0.05 2.07 18.49
C LEU A 392 -1.14 2.42 19.53
N GLN A 393 -1.29 3.71 19.88
CA GLN A 393 -2.34 4.15 20.78
C GLN A 393 -3.73 3.84 20.22
N SER A 394 -3.96 4.06 18.92
CA SER A 394 -5.24 3.75 18.29
C SER A 394 -5.59 2.27 18.36
N ALA A 395 -4.60 1.37 18.15
CA ALA A 395 -4.79 -0.06 18.33
C ALA A 395 -5.09 -0.43 19.80
N ASN A 396 -4.34 0.16 20.72
CA ASN A 396 -4.46 -0.12 22.16
C ASN A 396 -5.81 0.34 22.75
N MET A 397 -6.39 1.41 22.22
CA MET A 397 -7.71 1.90 22.65
C MET A 397 -8.87 0.93 22.36
N LEU A 398 -8.69 -0.03 21.45
CA LEU A 398 -9.69 -1.04 21.13
C LEU A 398 -9.70 -2.20 22.14
N ALA A 399 -8.64 -2.35 22.93
CA ALA A 399 -8.47 -3.45 23.87
C ALA A 399 -9.36 -3.32 25.10
N LYS A 400 -10.03 -4.43 25.48
CA LYS A 400 -10.90 -4.51 26.65
C LYS A 400 -10.19 -5.13 27.87
N ASN A 401 -9.01 -5.71 27.66
CA ASN A 401 -8.21 -6.37 28.72
C ASN A 401 -6.73 -6.43 28.31
N HIS A 402 -5.85 -6.81 29.26
CA HIS A 402 -4.41 -6.88 29.02
C HIS A 402 -3.96 -7.91 27.97
N HIS A 403 -4.73 -8.95 27.74
CA HIS A 403 -4.40 -9.93 26.71
C HIS A 403 -4.64 -9.33 25.32
N GLU A 404 -5.79 -8.71 25.12
CA GLU A 404 -6.12 -7.98 23.87
C GLU A 404 -5.15 -6.84 23.62
N LEU A 405 -4.79 -6.06 24.67
CA LEU A 405 -3.83 -4.97 24.55
C LEU A 405 -2.50 -5.44 23.94
N ARG A 406 -1.92 -6.52 24.48
CA ARG A 406 -0.67 -7.09 23.94
C ARG A 406 -0.83 -7.61 22.52
N GLN A 407 -1.96 -8.26 22.24
CA GLN A 407 -2.23 -8.82 20.91
C GLN A 407 -2.42 -7.73 19.85
N TYR A 408 -3.15 -6.67 20.19
CA TYR A 408 -3.43 -5.57 19.26
C TYR A 408 -2.17 -4.73 18.99
N GLU A 409 -1.37 -4.44 20.03
CA GLU A 409 -0.10 -3.74 19.83
C GLU A 409 0.89 -4.59 19.03
N TRP A 410 1.02 -5.88 19.33
CA TRP A 410 1.83 -6.79 18.53
C TRP A 410 1.41 -6.81 17.06
N ASN A 411 0.09 -6.89 16.80
CA ASN A 411 -0.44 -6.87 15.44
C ASN A 411 -0.14 -5.52 14.74
N ALA A 412 -0.36 -4.40 15.43
CA ALA A 412 -0.09 -3.07 14.89
C ALA A 412 1.40 -2.86 14.55
N ARG A 413 2.30 -3.34 15.41
CA ARG A 413 3.75 -3.33 15.16
C ARG A 413 4.15 -4.24 14.01
N THR A 414 3.51 -5.42 13.90
CA THR A 414 3.77 -6.39 12.82
C THR A 414 3.38 -5.82 11.46
N GLN A 415 2.23 -5.15 11.35
CA GLN A 415 1.73 -4.60 10.09
C GLN A 415 2.68 -3.58 9.44
N VAL A 416 3.38 -2.78 10.23
CA VAL A 416 4.26 -1.71 9.73
C VAL A 416 5.74 -2.12 9.65
N THR A 417 6.03 -3.40 9.84
CA THR A 417 7.38 -3.96 9.80
C THR A 417 7.43 -5.25 8.99
N MET A 418 7.83 -6.34 9.62
CA MET A 418 7.88 -7.67 9.02
C MET A 418 6.52 -8.35 9.21
N TRP A 419 5.73 -8.47 8.16
CA TRP A 419 4.49 -9.23 8.22
C TRP A 419 4.75 -10.71 8.54
N PHE A 420 5.64 -11.32 7.79
CA PHE A 420 6.07 -12.70 8.04
C PHE A 420 7.45 -12.97 7.46
N ASP A 421 8.35 -13.53 8.25
CA ASP A 421 9.54 -14.27 7.79
C ASP A 421 9.91 -15.36 8.80
N ASP A 422 10.58 -16.40 8.35
CA ASP A 422 10.94 -17.57 9.18
C ASP A 422 12.29 -18.14 8.71
N THR A 423 13.18 -18.40 9.64
CA THR A 423 14.52 -18.97 9.35
C THR A 423 14.48 -20.38 8.77
N ARG A 424 13.34 -21.07 8.83
CA ARG A 424 13.11 -22.43 8.32
C ARG A 424 12.62 -22.45 6.86
N THR A 425 12.37 -21.29 6.28
CA THR A 425 11.87 -21.14 4.92
C THR A 425 12.80 -20.25 4.11
N LYS A 426 12.58 -20.20 2.80
CA LYS A 426 13.16 -19.14 1.99
C LYS A 426 12.61 -17.78 2.44
N GLN A 427 13.38 -16.74 2.14
CA GLN A 427 13.01 -15.37 2.47
C GLN A 427 11.61 -15.02 1.96
N SER A 428 10.75 -14.53 2.85
CA SER A 428 9.44 -13.96 2.48
C SER A 428 9.63 -12.68 1.66
N LYS A 429 8.67 -12.39 0.78
CA LYS A 429 8.62 -11.14 0.01
C LYS A 429 7.64 -10.11 0.58
N LEU A 430 7.04 -10.38 1.74
CA LEU A 430 6.05 -9.50 2.35
C LEU A 430 6.60 -8.66 3.52
N PHE A 431 7.89 -8.74 3.83
CA PHE A 431 8.50 -7.82 4.78
C PHE A 431 8.55 -6.40 4.18
N ASP A 432 8.31 -5.41 5.01
CA ASP A 432 8.23 -3.99 4.65
C ASP A 432 7.11 -3.64 3.65
N TYR A 433 6.16 -4.52 3.41
CA TYR A 433 5.06 -4.26 2.49
C TYR A 433 4.28 -2.99 2.86
N ALA A 434 4.01 -2.80 4.15
CA ALA A 434 3.33 -1.63 4.69
C ALA A 434 4.28 -0.71 5.46
N ASN A 435 5.49 -0.49 4.95
CA ASN A 435 6.47 0.40 5.58
C ASN A 435 5.92 1.82 5.77
N LYS A 436 6.41 2.51 6.79
CA LYS A 436 5.97 3.87 7.13
C LYS A 436 7.15 4.77 7.48
N PHE A 437 7.12 5.98 6.95
CA PHE A 437 7.98 7.07 7.42
C PHE A 437 7.35 7.71 8.66
N TRP A 438 7.53 7.07 9.82
CA TRP A 438 7.06 7.61 11.09
C TRP A 438 8.18 7.76 12.11
N SER A 439 8.19 8.90 12.81
CA SER A 439 9.09 9.10 13.96
C SER A 439 8.83 8.04 15.02
N GLY A 440 9.89 7.54 15.61
CA GLY A 440 9.89 6.40 16.50
C GLY A 440 10.01 5.06 15.77
N LEU A 441 9.43 4.88 14.59
CA LEU A 441 9.63 3.69 13.77
C LEU A 441 11.00 3.72 13.08
N LEU A 442 11.40 4.89 12.56
CA LEU A 442 12.70 5.06 11.95
C LEU A 442 13.82 4.81 12.97
N GLU A 443 13.76 5.50 14.11
CA GLU A 443 14.77 5.36 15.16
C GLU A 443 14.74 3.99 15.83
N GLY A 444 13.54 3.47 16.14
CA GLY A 444 13.36 2.26 16.94
C GLY A 444 13.49 0.95 16.15
N TYR A 445 13.26 0.97 14.83
CA TYR A 445 13.24 -0.25 14.01
C TYR A 445 14.19 -0.17 12.80
N TYR A 446 14.03 0.82 11.92
CA TYR A 446 14.81 0.85 10.67
C TYR A 446 16.27 1.25 10.91
N LEU A 447 16.57 2.14 11.83
CA LEU A 447 17.94 2.53 12.18
C LEU A 447 18.77 1.36 12.75
N PRO A 448 18.28 0.59 13.76
CA PRO A 448 18.97 -0.61 14.22
C PRO A 448 19.18 -1.65 13.11
N ARG A 449 18.19 -1.88 12.25
CA ARG A 449 18.28 -2.80 11.13
C ARG A 449 19.41 -2.41 10.15
N ALA A 450 19.41 -1.16 9.71
CA ALA A 450 20.45 -0.63 8.83
C ALA A 450 21.84 -0.68 9.47
N SER A 451 21.92 -0.31 10.75
CA SER A 451 23.19 -0.32 11.50
C SER A 451 23.77 -1.74 11.57
N THR A 452 22.96 -2.73 11.90
CA THR A 452 23.38 -4.14 11.95
C THR A 452 23.80 -4.64 10.56
N TYR A 453 23.04 -4.31 9.52
CA TYR A 453 23.39 -4.67 8.14
C TYR A 453 24.78 -4.15 7.75
N PHE A 454 25.03 -2.87 7.98
CA PHE A 454 26.32 -2.26 7.67
C PHE A 454 27.46 -2.79 8.55
N GLN A 455 27.21 -3.19 9.80
CA GLN A 455 28.21 -3.87 10.63
C GLN A 455 28.64 -5.19 9.99
N TYR A 456 27.70 -5.99 9.44
CA TYR A 456 28.03 -7.22 8.73
C TYR A 456 28.84 -6.95 7.45
N LEU A 457 28.53 -5.87 6.68
CA LEU A 457 29.32 -5.49 5.52
C LEU A 457 30.75 -5.09 5.90
N MET A 458 30.90 -4.24 6.93
CA MET A 458 32.23 -3.83 7.40
C MET A 458 33.04 -5.02 7.91
N LYS A 459 32.42 -5.92 8.66
CA LYS A 459 33.08 -7.13 9.17
C LYS A 459 33.57 -8.01 8.03
N SER A 460 32.74 -8.24 7.00
CA SER A 460 33.17 -9.07 5.86
C SER A 460 34.36 -8.48 5.10
N LEU A 461 34.47 -7.14 4.98
CA LEU A 461 35.68 -6.51 4.43
C LEU A 461 36.92 -6.68 5.31
N GLN A 462 36.75 -6.51 6.63
CA GLN A 462 37.87 -6.64 7.59
C GLN A 462 38.40 -8.08 7.65
N GLU A 463 37.52 -9.07 7.58
CA GLU A 463 37.83 -10.50 7.61
C GLU A 463 38.20 -11.05 6.20
N ASN A 464 38.04 -10.24 5.16
CA ASN A 464 38.18 -10.63 3.74
C ASN A 464 37.28 -11.85 3.39
N GLU A 465 36.09 -11.90 3.93
CA GLU A 465 35.09 -12.94 3.70
C GLU A 465 33.92 -12.39 2.87
N SER A 466 33.10 -13.29 2.33
CA SER A 466 31.83 -12.91 1.69
C SER A 466 30.80 -12.46 2.73
N PHE A 467 29.87 -11.59 2.32
CA PHE A 467 28.77 -11.17 3.18
C PHE A 467 27.91 -12.36 3.60
N LYS A 468 27.68 -12.48 4.90
CA LYS A 468 26.94 -13.62 5.52
C LYS A 468 25.45 -13.29 5.61
N LEU A 469 24.77 -13.28 4.46
CA LEU A 469 23.37 -12.92 4.33
C LEU A 469 22.46 -13.72 5.29
N GLU A 470 22.62 -15.04 5.38
CA GLU A 470 21.78 -15.89 6.21
C GLU A 470 21.97 -15.65 7.72
N GLU A 471 23.18 -15.31 8.16
CA GLU A 471 23.43 -14.95 9.55
C GLU A 471 22.77 -13.62 9.90
N TRP A 472 22.94 -12.61 9.04
CA TRP A 472 22.29 -11.33 9.21
C TRP A 472 20.75 -11.46 9.15
N ARG A 473 20.21 -12.25 8.23
CA ARG A 473 18.75 -12.52 8.13
C ARG A 473 18.20 -13.11 9.43
N LYS A 474 18.88 -14.07 10.03
CA LYS A 474 18.49 -14.66 11.33
C LYS A 474 18.49 -13.62 12.44
N GLU A 475 19.52 -12.78 12.51
CA GLU A 475 19.60 -11.71 13.50
C GLU A 475 18.47 -10.68 13.32
N TRP A 476 18.21 -10.25 12.08
CA TRP A 476 17.12 -9.33 11.77
C TRP A 476 15.75 -9.92 12.12
N ILE A 477 15.47 -11.18 11.80
CA ILE A 477 14.21 -11.84 12.19
C ILE A 477 14.07 -11.88 13.70
N SER A 478 15.12 -12.24 14.42
CA SER A 478 15.11 -12.26 15.89
C SER A 478 14.86 -10.86 16.49
N PHE A 479 15.52 -9.85 15.95
CA PHE A 479 15.31 -8.45 16.33
C PHE A 479 13.86 -8.02 16.06
N SER A 480 13.33 -8.29 14.87
CA SER A 480 11.98 -7.92 14.47
C SER A 480 10.92 -8.55 15.39
N ASN A 481 11.04 -9.85 15.66
CA ASN A 481 10.13 -10.55 16.57
C ASN A 481 10.16 -9.96 17.99
N LYS A 482 11.35 -9.60 18.47
CA LYS A 482 11.50 -8.95 19.78
C LYS A 482 10.86 -7.56 19.80
N TRP A 483 11.09 -6.77 18.76
CA TRP A 483 10.53 -5.42 18.63
C TRP A 483 8.99 -5.46 18.53
N GLN A 484 8.45 -6.40 17.76
CA GLN A 484 6.99 -6.61 17.61
C GLN A 484 6.34 -7.01 18.94
N ALA A 485 7.01 -7.82 19.75
CA ALA A 485 6.53 -8.23 21.08
C ALA A 485 6.73 -7.16 22.17
N GLY A 486 7.40 -6.05 21.84
CA GLY A 486 7.65 -4.94 22.76
C GLY A 486 6.38 -4.15 23.09
N MET A 487 6.44 -3.43 24.21
CA MET A 487 5.38 -2.54 24.72
C MET A 487 5.92 -1.16 25.07
N GLU A 488 7.08 -0.80 24.55
CA GLU A 488 7.71 0.50 24.79
C GLU A 488 6.80 1.61 24.23
N PRO A 489 6.50 2.66 25.04
CA PRO A 489 5.67 3.76 24.59
C PRO A 489 6.42 4.68 23.61
N TYR A 490 5.71 5.21 22.65
CA TYR A 490 6.19 6.20 21.70
C TYR A 490 5.40 7.51 21.84
N PRO A 491 6.00 8.67 21.49
CA PRO A 491 5.31 9.94 21.51
C PRO A 491 4.05 9.94 20.65
N VAL A 492 2.96 10.53 21.16
CA VAL A 492 1.67 10.69 20.48
C VAL A 492 1.37 12.16 20.15
N LYS A 493 2.30 13.05 20.43
CA LYS A 493 2.21 14.49 20.14
C LYS A 493 3.50 14.96 19.48
N ALA A 494 3.36 15.82 18.49
CA ALA A 494 4.48 16.42 17.79
C ALA A 494 5.39 17.22 18.72
N LYS A 495 6.67 17.24 18.39
CA LYS A 495 7.72 17.98 19.11
C LYS A 495 8.64 18.68 18.11
N GLY A 496 8.82 19.97 18.28
CA GLY A 496 9.69 20.77 17.44
C GLY A 496 8.92 21.72 16.53
N ASP A 497 9.66 22.52 15.77
CA ASP A 497 9.12 23.45 14.78
C ASP A 497 9.42 22.90 13.38
N ALA A 498 8.38 22.44 12.69
CA ALA A 498 8.47 21.83 11.36
C ALA A 498 9.18 22.73 10.33
N ILE A 499 8.94 24.05 10.39
CA ILE A 499 9.54 25.00 9.44
C ILE A 499 11.04 25.19 9.75
N ALA A 500 11.37 25.38 11.02
CA ALA A 500 12.76 25.57 11.44
C ALA A 500 13.60 24.32 11.16
N ILE A 501 13.07 23.13 11.45
CA ILE A 501 13.74 21.84 11.19
C ILE A 501 13.92 21.62 9.69
N SER A 502 12.86 21.78 8.89
CA SER A 502 12.93 21.62 7.42
C SER A 502 13.95 22.59 6.78
N LYS A 503 13.99 23.82 7.27
CA LYS A 503 14.96 24.83 6.79
C LYS A 503 16.39 24.45 7.15
N ALA A 504 16.65 24.03 8.39
CA ALA A 504 17.97 23.61 8.82
C ALA A 504 18.49 22.42 8.00
N LEU A 505 17.65 21.40 7.78
CA LEU A 505 17.99 20.24 6.96
C LEU A 505 18.21 20.60 5.49
N TYR A 506 17.40 21.51 4.94
CA TYR A 506 17.64 22.01 3.58
C TYR A 506 18.98 22.72 3.47
N GLU A 507 19.34 23.59 4.42
CA GLU A 507 20.61 24.31 4.45
C GLU A 507 21.80 23.36 4.62
N GLU A 508 21.68 22.33 5.45
CA GLU A 508 22.71 21.31 5.67
C GLU A 508 22.99 20.48 4.43
N TYR A 509 21.95 19.92 3.81
CA TYR A 509 22.11 18.95 2.73
C TYR A 509 22.12 19.55 1.33
N PHE A 510 21.52 20.73 1.11
CA PHE A 510 21.34 21.37 -0.20
C PHE A 510 21.79 22.82 -0.27
N GLY A 511 22.23 23.43 0.83
CA GLY A 511 22.76 24.79 0.87
C GLY A 511 24.07 24.95 0.09
N HIS A 512 24.38 26.17 -0.34
CA HIS A 512 25.52 26.49 -1.22
C HIS A 512 26.91 26.08 -0.70
N LYS A 513 27.05 25.71 0.56
CA LYS A 513 28.32 25.27 1.15
C LYS A 513 28.77 23.86 0.75
N ASN A 514 27.89 23.03 0.20
CA ASN A 514 28.17 21.62 -0.12
C ASN A 514 28.28 21.31 -1.62
N ARG A 515 28.52 22.32 -2.49
CA ARG A 515 28.68 22.11 -3.95
C ARG A 515 30.06 21.58 -4.37
N ASN A 516 30.94 21.25 -3.40
CA ASN A 516 32.27 20.70 -3.65
C ASN A 516 32.45 19.35 -2.93
N ILE A 517 31.56 18.41 -3.19
CA ILE A 517 31.79 16.98 -2.91
C ILE A 517 31.38 16.19 -4.16
#